data_b2d66f269a2cacc7a0dd2014d5cc976e
#
_entry.id   b2d66f269a2cacc7a0dd2014d5cc976e
#
_cell.length_a   1.000
_cell.length_b   1.000
_cell.length_c   1.000
_cell.angle_alpha   90.00
_cell.angle_beta   90.00
_cell.angle_gamma   90.00
#
_symmetry.space_group_name_H-M   'P 1'
#
loop_
_entity.id
_entity.type
_entity.pdbx_description
1 polymer ?
#
loop_
_entity_poly.entity_id
_entity_poly.type
_entity_poly.pdbx_seq_one_letter_code
_entity_poly.pdbx_strand_id
1 'polypeptide(L)'
;MCSGGIMKIRYAKKSEKEIAIKFWKDSFKDSEEQIKFYFDNIYNEKNYLVLEDNSKIVSSLHENDYIFNFNNESIKSKYIVGVSSDIAMRNKGYMSKLLISMLENSKKKAMPFVFLTPINPKIYRKFGFEYFSNIEYYNFSIEELANFKLPNNEYSYLEINDKNKKLYLKDLIKVYNSNMEDKFCYLERDNFYFDKILKEAISDEMKIFILYKNKVASAYIIFGLYEENIEIRECLALNSISYKEILALIYGYRDYYKNVSLASPNNSNLEFLFENQLNIEKIVKPFMMLRILDPLAIFKNLKLENSNIKIYIEDKILKENTGLYS
;
A
#
# COMPACT_ATOMS: atom_id res chain seq x y z
N MET A 1 10.00 7.36 -46.76
CA MET A 1 10.51 6.15 -46.09
C MET A 1 10.49 6.43 -44.58
N CYS A 2 9.48 5.90 -43.87
CA CYS A 2 9.46 6.00 -42.41
C CYS A 2 10.55 5.03 -41.90
N SER A 3 11.67 5.57 -41.42
CA SER A 3 12.63 4.80 -40.62
C SER A 3 11.87 4.30 -39.39
N GLY A 4 11.49 3.04 -39.40
CA GLY A 4 10.90 2.39 -38.26
C GLY A 4 11.90 2.42 -37.11
N GLY A 5 11.72 3.38 -36.17
CA GLY A 5 12.56 3.48 -35.00
C GLY A 5 12.53 2.17 -34.21
N ILE A 6 13.69 1.74 -33.71
CA ILE A 6 13.81 0.51 -32.93
C ILE A 6 13.22 0.80 -31.56
N MET A 7 12.00 0.32 -31.34
CA MET A 7 11.34 0.38 -30.03
C MET A 7 11.80 -0.82 -29.18
N LYS A 8 12.21 -0.56 -27.93
CA LYS A 8 12.70 -1.59 -27.03
C LYS A 8 12.13 -1.38 -25.62
N ILE A 9 11.61 -2.47 -25.02
CA ILE A 9 11.24 -2.51 -23.60
C ILE A 9 12.31 -3.31 -22.86
N ARG A 10 12.84 -2.73 -21.79
CA ARG A 10 13.92 -3.31 -21.00
C ARG A 10 13.92 -2.75 -19.57
N TYR A 11 14.63 -3.41 -18.68
CA TYR A 11 14.97 -2.81 -17.38
C TYR A 11 16.03 -1.72 -17.55
N ALA A 12 16.02 -0.75 -16.65
CA ALA A 12 16.93 0.38 -16.67
C ALA A 12 18.37 -0.05 -16.38
N LYS A 13 19.31 0.81 -16.75
CA LYS A 13 20.70 0.75 -16.35
C LYS A 13 20.91 1.60 -15.09
N LYS A 14 21.95 1.31 -14.30
CA LYS A 14 22.30 2.12 -13.11
C LYS A 14 22.49 3.60 -13.43
N SER A 15 23.07 3.90 -14.61
CA SER A 15 23.29 5.28 -15.07
C SER A 15 22.00 6.05 -15.43
N GLU A 16 20.83 5.40 -15.41
CA GLU A 16 19.55 5.97 -15.81
C GLU A 16 18.69 6.40 -14.60
N LYS A 17 19.22 6.35 -13.36
CA LYS A 17 18.51 6.78 -12.15
C LYS A 17 17.99 8.22 -12.24
N GLU A 18 18.81 9.15 -12.77
CA GLU A 18 18.41 10.55 -12.92
C GLU A 18 17.26 10.73 -13.90
N ILE A 19 17.16 9.87 -14.92
CA ILE A 19 16.01 9.85 -15.83
C ILE A 19 14.74 9.42 -15.09
N ALA A 20 14.85 8.42 -14.21
CA ALA A 20 13.73 7.96 -13.38
C ALA A 20 13.24 9.06 -12.45
N ILE A 21 14.15 9.77 -11.78
CA ILE A 21 13.84 10.91 -10.91
C ILE A 21 13.12 12.02 -11.70
N LYS A 22 13.62 12.34 -12.89
CA LYS A 22 13.00 13.35 -13.76
C LYS A 22 11.58 12.95 -14.15
N PHE A 23 11.36 11.69 -14.59
CA PHE A 23 10.02 11.19 -14.96
C PHE A 23 9.05 11.26 -13.79
N TRP A 24 9.54 10.99 -12.57
CA TRP A 24 8.74 11.09 -11.34
C TRP A 24 8.33 12.54 -11.07
N LYS A 25 9.28 13.47 -11.04
CA LYS A 25 9.03 14.92 -10.84
C LYS A 25 8.07 15.52 -11.88
N ASP A 26 8.21 15.10 -13.13
CA ASP A 26 7.36 15.58 -14.24
C ASP A 26 5.92 15.03 -14.18
N SER A 27 5.67 13.98 -13.39
CA SER A 27 4.39 13.25 -13.40
C SER A 27 3.62 13.28 -12.07
N PHE A 28 4.32 13.49 -10.95
CA PHE A 28 3.75 13.43 -9.60
C PHE A 28 4.05 14.71 -8.81
N LYS A 29 3.21 14.99 -7.80
CA LYS A 29 3.32 16.19 -6.96
C LYS A 29 3.96 15.89 -5.59
N ASP A 30 4.80 14.86 -5.52
CA ASP A 30 5.49 14.49 -4.29
C ASP A 30 6.54 15.56 -3.94
N SER A 31 6.80 15.74 -2.64
CA SER A 31 7.84 16.65 -2.17
C SER A 31 9.25 16.16 -2.54
N GLU A 32 10.24 17.05 -2.51
CA GLU A 32 11.65 16.65 -2.76
C GLU A 32 12.13 15.61 -1.75
N GLU A 33 11.67 15.66 -0.49
CA GLU A 33 11.99 14.72 0.57
C GLU A 33 11.40 13.33 0.26
N GLN A 34 10.13 13.27 -0.17
CA GLN A 34 9.46 12.02 -0.54
C GLN A 34 10.12 11.38 -1.77
N ILE A 35 10.45 12.17 -2.80
CA ILE A 35 11.18 11.72 -3.98
C ILE A 35 12.56 11.18 -3.57
N LYS A 36 13.31 11.94 -2.77
CA LYS A 36 14.61 11.52 -2.27
C LYS A 36 14.50 10.22 -1.48
N PHE A 37 13.53 10.12 -0.56
CA PHE A 37 13.29 8.92 0.21
C PHE A 37 13.07 7.69 -0.68
N TYR A 38 12.16 7.80 -1.67
CA TYR A 38 11.85 6.71 -2.60
C TYR A 38 13.10 6.24 -3.37
N PHE A 39 13.85 7.18 -3.95
CA PHE A 39 15.00 6.86 -4.78
C PHE A 39 16.23 6.39 -3.99
N ASP A 40 16.34 6.71 -2.72
CA ASP A 40 17.43 6.25 -1.86
C ASP A 40 17.13 4.94 -1.13
N ASN A 41 15.84 4.63 -0.86
CA ASN A 41 15.47 3.48 -0.03
C ASN A 41 14.66 2.40 -0.75
N ILE A 42 13.97 2.72 -1.86
CA ILE A 42 13.05 1.80 -2.54
C ILE A 42 13.47 1.51 -3.99
N TYR A 43 13.95 2.52 -4.70
CA TYR A 43 14.33 2.40 -6.10
C TYR A 43 15.39 1.32 -6.34
N ASN A 44 15.14 0.50 -7.37
CA ASN A 44 16.10 -0.47 -7.88
C ASN A 44 15.98 -0.50 -9.41
N GLU A 45 17.08 -0.29 -10.13
CA GLU A 45 17.10 -0.32 -11.58
C GLU A 45 16.61 -1.64 -12.19
N LYS A 46 16.74 -2.75 -11.45
CA LYS A 46 16.26 -4.09 -11.86
C LYS A 46 14.73 -4.21 -11.81
N ASN A 47 14.07 -3.29 -11.11
CA ASN A 47 12.62 -3.19 -10.99
C ASN A 47 12.05 -1.95 -11.72
N TYR A 48 12.89 -1.21 -12.44
CA TYR A 48 12.47 -0.05 -13.21
C TYR A 48 12.43 -0.41 -14.70
N LEU A 49 11.20 -0.63 -15.22
CA LEU A 49 10.95 -0.99 -16.60
C LEU A 49 10.80 0.27 -17.44
N VAL A 50 11.51 0.35 -18.56
CA VAL A 50 11.52 1.49 -19.49
C VAL A 50 11.17 1.06 -20.90
N LEU A 51 10.47 1.95 -21.62
CA LEU A 51 10.28 1.86 -23.06
C LEU A 51 11.18 2.91 -23.73
N GLU A 52 12.09 2.42 -24.54
CA GLU A 52 13.01 3.22 -25.34
C GLU A 52 12.52 3.28 -26.80
N ASP A 53 12.46 4.47 -27.36
CA ASP A 53 12.17 4.72 -28.78
C ASP A 53 13.27 5.61 -29.36
N ASN A 54 13.98 5.14 -30.40
CA ASN A 54 15.13 5.83 -31.01
C ASN A 54 16.19 6.25 -29.96
N SER A 55 16.58 5.33 -29.08
CA SER A 55 17.57 5.53 -28.02
C SER A 55 17.16 6.57 -26.96
N LYS A 56 15.91 6.99 -26.92
CA LYS A 56 15.34 7.87 -25.89
C LYS A 56 14.32 7.10 -25.05
N ILE A 57 14.44 7.15 -23.72
CA ILE A 57 13.39 6.63 -22.83
C ILE A 57 12.17 7.54 -22.92
N VAL A 58 11.01 7.00 -23.29
CA VAL A 58 9.76 7.72 -23.51
C VAL A 58 8.63 7.33 -22.59
N SER A 59 8.73 6.20 -21.91
CA SER A 59 7.78 5.77 -20.86
C SER A 59 8.46 4.83 -19.88
N SER A 60 7.98 4.81 -18.65
CA SER A 60 8.56 4.01 -17.57
C SER A 60 7.55 3.65 -16.50
N LEU A 61 7.87 2.62 -15.72
CA LEU A 61 7.17 2.24 -14.50
C LEU A 61 8.11 1.49 -13.55
N HIS A 62 7.77 1.48 -12.26
CA HIS A 62 8.46 0.67 -11.25
C HIS A 62 7.63 -0.55 -10.88
N GLU A 63 8.28 -1.70 -10.69
CA GLU A 63 7.71 -2.99 -10.31
C GLU A 63 8.29 -3.41 -8.96
N ASN A 64 7.81 -2.85 -7.86
CA ASN A 64 8.34 -3.17 -6.53
C ASN A 64 7.85 -4.53 -6.05
N ASP A 65 8.77 -5.34 -5.53
CA ASP A 65 8.47 -6.68 -5.03
C ASP A 65 7.72 -6.63 -3.71
N TYR A 66 6.65 -7.44 -3.60
CA TYR A 66 5.88 -7.65 -2.40
C TYR A 66 5.48 -9.11 -2.25
N ILE A 67 5.24 -9.54 -1.02
CA ILE A 67 4.73 -10.87 -0.68
C ILE A 67 3.38 -10.68 0.00
N PHE A 68 2.40 -11.42 -0.48
CA PHE A 68 1.07 -11.50 0.14
C PHE A 68 0.89 -12.87 0.79
N ASN A 69 0.26 -12.89 1.95
CA ASN A 69 -0.40 -14.08 2.43
C ASN A 69 -1.78 -14.14 1.78
N PHE A 70 -2.07 -15.23 1.10
CA PHE A 70 -3.36 -15.48 0.48
C PHE A 70 -3.84 -16.85 0.90
N ASN A 71 -4.80 -16.90 1.83
CA ASN A 71 -5.31 -18.12 2.42
C ASN A 71 -4.21 -19.05 2.99
N ASN A 72 -3.29 -18.49 3.77
CA ASN A 72 -2.12 -19.12 4.37
C ASN A 72 -1.01 -19.56 3.39
N GLU A 73 -1.06 -19.12 2.14
CA GLU A 73 0.01 -19.33 1.17
C GLU A 73 0.74 -18.02 0.85
N SER A 74 2.07 -18.02 0.92
CA SER A 74 2.88 -16.83 0.57
C SER A 74 2.98 -16.69 -0.95
N ILE A 75 2.46 -15.60 -1.48
CA ILE A 75 2.39 -15.31 -2.91
C ILE A 75 3.23 -14.08 -3.24
N LYS A 76 4.17 -14.23 -4.19
CA LYS A 76 4.93 -13.10 -4.75
C LYS A 76 4.05 -12.28 -5.70
N SER A 77 4.15 -10.96 -5.57
CA SER A 77 3.45 -10.01 -6.42
C SER A 77 4.30 -8.78 -6.68
N LYS A 78 3.86 -7.92 -7.59
CA LYS A 78 4.48 -6.63 -7.89
C LYS A 78 3.52 -5.48 -7.61
N TYR A 79 3.99 -4.48 -6.89
CA TYR A 79 3.35 -3.18 -6.78
C TYR A 79 3.82 -2.29 -7.92
N ILE A 80 2.89 -1.86 -8.76
CA ILE A 80 3.18 -0.99 -9.91
C ILE A 80 3.02 0.46 -9.48
N VAL A 81 4.09 1.23 -9.60
CA VAL A 81 4.11 2.63 -9.19
C VAL A 81 4.93 3.47 -10.17
N GLY A 82 4.73 4.79 -10.16
CA GLY A 82 5.51 5.71 -11.00
C GLY A 82 5.30 5.51 -12.49
N VAL A 83 4.10 5.07 -12.91
CA VAL A 83 3.77 4.89 -14.34
C VAL A 83 3.74 6.26 -15.00
N SER A 84 4.69 6.51 -15.89
CA SER A 84 4.89 7.83 -16.49
C SER A 84 5.29 7.76 -17.96
N SER A 85 5.11 8.88 -18.66
CA SER A 85 5.58 9.05 -20.04
C SER A 85 6.07 10.48 -20.23
N ASP A 86 7.11 10.63 -21.05
CA ASP A 86 7.59 11.94 -21.52
C ASP A 86 6.39 12.77 -22.00
N ILE A 87 6.29 14.02 -21.49
CA ILE A 87 5.15 14.90 -21.75
C ILE A 87 4.95 15.12 -23.25
N ALA A 88 6.04 15.32 -23.99
CA ALA A 88 6.01 15.53 -25.45
C ALA A 88 5.65 14.25 -26.24
N MET A 89 5.67 13.09 -25.59
CA MET A 89 5.42 11.80 -26.21
C MET A 89 4.09 11.15 -25.74
N ARG A 90 3.28 11.87 -24.99
CA ARG A 90 1.94 11.40 -24.55
C ARG A 90 1.03 11.14 -25.73
N ASN A 91 -0.01 10.32 -25.54
CA ASN A 91 -1.01 9.93 -26.53
C ASN A 91 -0.51 9.08 -27.71
N LYS A 92 0.75 8.62 -27.68
CA LYS A 92 1.32 7.70 -28.69
C LYS A 92 1.21 6.21 -28.33
N GLY A 93 0.53 5.89 -27.22
CA GLY A 93 0.32 4.51 -26.78
C GLY A 93 1.52 3.84 -26.07
N TYR A 94 2.59 4.56 -25.77
CA TYR A 94 3.80 4.00 -25.13
C TYR A 94 3.52 3.37 -23.77
N MET A 95 2.76 4.07 -22.91
CA MET A 95 2.34 3.54 -21.61
C MET A 95 1.55 2.23 -21.76
N SER A 96 0.67 2.15 -22.74
CA SER A 96 -0.12 0.91 -23.01
C SER A 96 0.78 -0.25 -23.39
N LYS A 97 1.75 -0.03 -24.29
CA LYS A 97 2.72 -1.06 -24.67
C LYS A 97 3.56 -1.52 -23.49
N LEU A 98 4.00 -0.56 -22.64
CA LEU A 98 4.81 -0.85 -21.46
C LEU A 98 4.03 -1.68 -20.44
N LEU A 99 2.77 -1.29 -20.14
CA LEU A 99 1.91 -2.03 -19.22
C LEU A 99 1.59 -3.44 -19.72
N ILE A 100 1.26 -3.62 -21.00
CA ILE A 100 1.00 -4.95 -21.58
C ILE A 100 2.25 -5.83 -21.45
N SER A 101 3.42 -5.31 -21.83
CA SER A 101 4.68 -6.07 -21.70
C SER A 101 4.99 -6.44 -20.24
N MET A 102 4.71 -5.55 -19.30
CA MET A 102 4.86 -5.82 -17.88
C MET A 102 3.92 -6.95 -17.42
N LEU A 103 2.64 -6.93 -17.80
CA LEU A 103 1.68 -7.98 -17.48
C LEU A 103 2.10 -9.34 -18.03
N GLU A 104 2.50 -9.40 -19.30
CA GLU A 104 3.00 -10.62 -19.95
C GLU A 104 4.26 -11.17 -19.26
N ASN A 105 5.21 -10.29 -18.93
CA ASN A 105 6.44 -10.67 -18.24
C ASN A 105 6.17 -11.16 -16.80
N SER A 106 5.26 -10.51 -16.07
CA SER A 106 4.88 -10.92 -14.73
C SER A 106 4.17 -12.28 -14.74
N LYS A 107 3.30 -12.53 -15.73
CA LYS A 107 2.69 -13.84 -15.92
C LYS A 107 3.72 -14.92 -16.25
N LYS A 108 4.68 -14.66 -17.15
CA LYS A 108 5.78 -15.59 -17.46
C LYS A 108 6.62 -15.94 -16.23
N LYS A 109 6.69 -15.04 -15.23
CA LYS A 109 7.34 -15.28 -13.94
C LYS A 109 6.43 -15.98 -12.93
N ALA A 110 5.29 -16.53 -13.36
CA ALA A 110 4.30 -17.22 -12.54
C ALA A 110 3.76 -16.38 -11.38
N MET A 111 3.61 -15.06 -11.58
CA MET A 111 2.95 -14.20 -10.62
C MET A 111 1.44 -14.32 -10.80
N PRO A 112 0.66 -14.65 -9.75
CA PRO A 112 -0.79 -14.79 -9.88
C PRO A 112 -1.51 -13.48 -10.13
N PHE A 113 -0.97 -12.37 -9.62
CA PHE A 113 -1.52 -11.02 -9.80
C PHE A 113 -0.44 -9.94 -9.64
N VAL A 114 -0.80 -8.73 -10.05
CA VAL A 114 -0.08 -7.48 -9.77
C VAL A 114 -1.08 -6.44 -9.27
N PHE A 115 -0.61 -5.42 -8.55
CA PHE A 115 -1.50 -4.42 -7.94
C PHE A 115 -0.91 -3.02 -7.99
N LEU A 116 -1.77 -2.02 -7.80
CA LEU A 116 -1.40 -0.61 -7.79
C LEU A 116 -2.43 0.23 -7.01
N THR A 117 -2.03 1.43 -6.59
CA THR A 117 -2.95 2.48 -6.15
C THR A 117 -3.15 3.46 -7.32
N PRO A 118 -4.37 3.55 -7.90
CA PRO A 118 -4.57 4.35 -9.09
C PRO A 118 -4.74 5.84 -8.77
N ILE A 119 -4.07 6.73 -9.50
CA ILE A 119 -4.43 8.15 -9.54
C ILE A 119 -5.76 8.32 -10.29
N ASN A 120 -5.94 7.58 -11.39
CA ASN A 120 -7.17 7.55 -12.18
C ASN A 120 -7.47 6.10 -12.61
N PRO A 121 -8.51 5.46 -12.05
CA PRO A 121 -8.82 4.06 -12.33
C PRO A 121 -9.19 3.79 -13.81
N LYS A 122 -9.72 4.78 -14.53
CA LYS A 122 -10.08 4.65 -15.95
C LYS A 122 -8.88 4.27 -16.83
N ILE A 123 -7.67 4.69 -16.40
CA ILE A 123 -6.43 4.37 -17.13
C ILE A 123 -6.14 2.87 -17.08
N TYR A 124 -6.40 2.22 -15.95
CA TYR A 124 -5.99 0.84 -15.67
C TYR A 124 -7.07 -0.20 -15.98
N ARG A 125 -8.37 0.17 -15.92
CA ARG A 125 -9.48 -0.74 -16.22
C ARG A 125 -9.37 -1.41 -17.59
N LYS A 126 -8.93 -0.68 -18.62
CA LYS A 126 -8.73 -1.24 -19.98
C LYS A 126 -7.67 -2.33 -20.04
N PHE A 127 -6.82 -2.47 -19.01
CA PHE A 127 -5.83 -3.53 -18.85
C PHE A 127 -6.32 -4.65 -17.93
N GLY A 128 -7.58 -4.59 -17.46
CA GLY A 128 -8.19 -5.58 -16.59
C GLY A 128 -7.88 -5.41 -15.10
N PHE A 129 -7.40 -4.24 -14.68
CA PHE A 129 -7.33 -3.91 -13.26
C PHE A 129 -8.72 -3.51 -12.74
N GLU A 130 -9.07 -3.97 -11.54
CA GLU A 130 -10.25 -3.50 -10.83
C GLU A 130 -9.96 -3.39 -9.33
N TYR A 131 -10.75 -2.58 -8.62
CA TYR A 131 -10.62 -2.41 -7.18
C TYR A 131 -10.87 -3.73 -6.45
N PHE A 132 -9.98 -4.07 -5.53
CA PHE A 132 -10.11 -5.25 -4.68
C PHE A 132 -10.08 -4.93 -3.18
N SER A 133 -9.71 -3.70 -2.83
CA SER A 133 -9.69 -3.26 -1.44
C SER A 133 -10.23 -1.84 -1.30
N ASN A 134 -10.79 -1.55 -0.14
CA ASN A 134 -11.17 -0.23 0.31
C ASN A 134 -10.30 0.17 1.51
N ILE A 135 -10.28 1.47 1.79
CA ILE A 135 -9.74 2.04 3.02
C ILE A 135 -10.87 2.83 3.69
N GLU A 136 -10.99 2.71 5.01
CA GLU A 136 -11.92 3.47 5.82
C GLU A 136 -11.20 4.64 6.47
N TYR A 137 -11.87 5.79 6.51
CA TYR A 137 -11.44 6.96 7.29
C TYR A 137 -12.50 7.24 8.33
N TYR A 138 -12.08 7.40 9.56
CA TYR A 138 -12.91 7.82 10.68
C TYR A 138 -12.50 9.24 11.05
N ASN A 139 -13.38 10.21 10.77
CA ASN A 139 -13.15 11.61 11.07
C ASN A 139 -13.98 12.02 12.27
N PHE A 140 -13.33 12.60 13.27
CA PHE A 140 -13.97 13.00 14.53
C PHE A 140 -13.23 14.14 15.22
N SER A 141 -13.92 14.81 16.17
CA SER A 141 -13.27 15.76 17.06
C SER A 141 -12.36 15.03 18.03
N ILE A 142 -11.21 15.60 18.36
CA ILE A 142 -10.29 15.03 19.36
C ILE A 142 -10.95 14.83 20.73
N GLU A 143 -12.00 15.61 21.05
CA GLU A 143 -12.78 15.50 22.29
C GLU A 143 -13.51 14.16 22.45
N GLU A 144 -13.79 13.45 21.37
CA GLU A 144 -14.37 12.10 21.40
C GLU A 144 -13.43 11.06 22.07
N LEU A 145 -12.16 11.41 22.26
CA LEU A 145 -11.16 10.57 22.90
C LEU A 145 -11.02 10.84 24.42
N ALA A 146 -11.75 11.79 24.98
CA ALA A 146 -11.60 12.23 26.37
C ALA A 146 -11.70 11.08 27.40
N ASN A 147 -12.58 10.11 27.14
CA ASN A 147 -12.85 8.98 28.05
C ASN A 147 -12.13 7.67 27.64
N PHE A 148 -11.16 7.74 26.73
CA PHE A 148 -10.49 6.53 26.24
C PHE A 148 -9.42 6.01 27.19
N LYS A 149 -8.78 6.89 27.96
CA LYS A 149 -7.74 6.50 28.92
C LYS A 149 -8.31 5.74 30.11
N LEU A 150 -7.79 4.56 30.37
CA LEU A 150 -8.16 3.80 31.56
C LEU A 150 -7.36 4.20 32.77
N PRO A 151 -7.98 4.19 33.96
CA PRO A 151 -7.34 4.60 35.22
C PRO A 151 -6.44 3.48 35.79
N ASN A 152 -5.53 2.89 34.97
CA ASN A 152 -4.64 1.84 35.43
C ASN A 152 -3.19 2.09 34.97
N ASN A 153 -2.22 1.53 35.68
CA ASN A 153 -0.79 1.65 35.42
C ASN A 153 -0.22 0.45 34.63
N GLU A 154 -1.08 -0.38 34.02
CA GLU A 154 -0.65 -1.56 33.29
C GLU A 154 -0.08 -1.22 31.90
N TYR A 155 -0.38 -0.04 31.38
CA TYR A 155 0.02 0.41 30.06
C TYR A 155 1.17 1.40 30.12
N SER A 156 2.07 1.28 29.14
CA SER A 156 3.16 2.23 28.92
C SER A 156 3.32 2.51 27.44
N TYR A 157 3.63 3.76 27.09
CA TYR A 157 3.89 4.20 25.73
C TYR A 157 5.40 4.32 25.50
N LEU A 158 5.83 3.93 24.31
CA LEU A 158 7.20 4.09 23.88
C LEU A 158 7.22 4.76 22.50
N GLU A 159 7.92 5.89 22.39
CA GLU A 159 8.13 6.56 21.11
C GLU A 159 9.24 5.89 20.32
N ILE A 160 8.96 5.57 19.07
CA ILE A 160 9.91 5.02 18.11
C ILE A 160 10.47 6.14 17.25
N ASN A 161 11.78 6.18 17.14
CA ASN A 161 12.52 7.16 16.35
C ASN A 161 13.68 6.48 15.58
N ASP A 162 14.46 7.26 14.84
CA ASP A 162 15.55 6.72 14.03
C ASP A 162 16.60 5.95 14.82
N LYS A 163 16.86 6.34 16.09
CA LYS A 163 17.89 5.70 16.94
C LYS A 163 17.47 4.34 17.48
N ASN A 164 16.17 4.15 17.76
CA ASN A 164 15.68 2.95 18.45
C ASN A 164 14.80 2.03 17.59
N LYS A 165 14.33 2.44 16.40
CA LYS A 165 13.37 1.70 15.57
C LYS A 165 13.70 0.22 15.37
N LYS A 166 14.97 -0.12 15.19
CA LYS A 166 15.40 -1.52 14.96
C LYS A 166 15.17 -2.44 16.16
N LEU A 167 15.11 -1.89 17.38
CA LEU A 167 14.91 -2.66 18.60
C LEU A 167 13.47 -3.19 18.71
N TYR A 168 12.51 -2.51 18.07
CA TYR A 168 11.08 -2.77 18.23
C TYR A 168 10.41 -3.40 17.00
N LEU A 169 11.15 -3.74 15.95
CA LEU A 169 10.61 -4.36 14.73
C LEU A 169 9.80 -5.63 15.02
N LYS A 170 10.33 -6.49 15.91
CA LYS A 170 9.64 -7.74 16.28
C LYS A 170 8.31 -7.50 16.99
N ASP A 171 8.23 -6.48 17.81
CA ASP A 171 7.01 -6.13 18.53
C ASP A 171 5.95 -5.57 17.59
N LEU A 172 6.35 -4.71 16.63
CA LEU A 172 5.46 -4.20 15.59
C LEU A 172 4.94 -5.32 14.70
N ILE A 173 5.83 -6.23 14.24
CA ILE A 173 5.46 -7.41 13.44
C ILE A 173 4.46 -8.28 14.20
N LYS A 174 4.68 -8.52 15.49
CA LYS A 174 3.78 -9.31 16.32
C LYS A 174 2.37 -8.71 16.37
N VAL A 175 2.26 -7.40 16.65
CA VAL A 175 0.97 -6.71 16.66
C VAL A 175 0.31 -6.76 15.29
N TYR A 176 1.07 -6.52 14.22
CA TYR A 176 0.56 -6.61 12.84
C TYR A 176 0.03 -8.00 12.53
N ASN A 177 0.84 -9.05 12.75
CA ASN A 177 0.46 -10.43 12.41
C ASN A 177 -0.79 -10.88 13.16
N SER A 178 -0.90 -10.54 14.46
CA SER A 178 -2.12 -10.88 15.23
C SER A 178 -3.39 -10.20 14.70
N ASN A 179 -3.27 -9.03 14.06
CA ASN A 179 -4.40 -8.39 13.38
C ASN A 179 -4.71 -9.00 12.01
N MET A 180 -3.80 -9.81 11.47
CA MET A 180 -3.93 -10.44 10.15
C MET A 180 -4.35 -11.92 10.21
N GLU A 181 -4.37 -12.56 11.38
CA GLU A 181 -4.65 -14.01 11.55
C GLU A 181 -5.95 -14.47 10.87
N ASP A 182 -7.02 -13.65 10.96
CA ASP A 182 -8.33 -13.97 10.39
C ASP A 182 -8.53 -13.37 8.98
N LYS A 183 -7.50 -12.75 8.39
CA LYS A 183 -7.62 -12.11 7.08
C LYS A 183 -7.30 -13.09 5.97
N PHE A 184 -8.19 -13.18 5.00
CA PHE A 184 -8.05 -14.06 3.84
C PHE A 184 -6.86 -13.67 2.93
N CYS A 185 -6.62 -12.37 2.77
CA CYS A 185 -5.53 -11.85 1.95
C CYS A 185 -4.96 -10.58 2.59
N TYR A 186 -3.66 -10.56 2.82
CA TYR A 186 -2.97 -9.41 3.38
C TYR A 186 -1.50 -9.38 2.94
N LEU A 187 -0.88 -8.22 3.05
CA LEU A 187 0.53 -8.03 2.77
C LEU A 187 1.38 -8.62 3.90
N GLU A 188 2.33 -9.50 3.59
CA GLU A 188 3.30 -9.95 4.58
C GLU A 188 4.29 -8.83 4.89
N ARG A 189 4.51 -8.59 6.20
CA ARG A 189 5.42 -7.55 6.68
C ARG A 189 6.52 -8.16 7.54
N ASP A 190 7.70 -8.23 6.98
CA ASP A 190 8.92 -8.65 7.66
C ASP A 190 9.70 -7.47 8.27
N ASN A 191 10.87 -7.75 8.83
CA ASN A 191 11.76 -6.72 9.37
C ASN A 191 12.16 -5.67 8.33
N PHE A 192 12.38 -6.08 7.08
CA PHE A 192 12.77 -5.16 6.01
C PHE A 192 11.62 -4.22 5.65
N TYR A 193 10.42 -4.77 5.58
CA TYR A 193 9.22 -3.99 5.27
C TYR A 193 8.91 -2.96 6.37
N PHE A 194 8.96 -3.38 7.66
CA PHE A 194 8.75 -2.45 8.77
C PHE A 194 9.85 -1.40 8.87
N ASP A 195 11.13 -1.76 8.70
CA ASP A 195 12.22 -0.76 8.69
C ASP A 195 11.99 0.31 7.60
N LYS A 196 11.48 -0.09 6.43
CA LYS A 196 11.10 0.83 5.34
C LYS A 196 9.96 1.76 5.75
N ILE A 197 8.85 1.22 6.31
CA ILE A 197 7.70 2.03 6.75
C ILE A 197 8.12 3.03 7.83
N LEU A 198 8.92 2.58 8.80
CA LEU A 198 9.37 3.46 9.88
C LEU A 198 10.30 4.57 9.37
N LYS A 199 11.20 4.27 8.44
CA LYS A 199 12.04 5.28 7.78
C LYS A 199 11.21 6.29 7.01
N GLU A 200 10.20 5.83 6.27
CA GLU A 200 9.29 6.68 5.52
C GLU A 200 8.52 7.60 6.48
N ALA A 201 7.91 7.05 7.52
CA ALA A 201 7.18 7.83 8.51
C ALA A 201 8.06 8.87 9.22
N ILE A 202 9.30 8.51 9.57
CA ILE A 202 10.28 9.43 10.18
C ILE A 202 10.68 10.53 9.17
N SER A 203 10.87 10.19 7.90
CA SER A 203 11.18 11.17 6.84
C SER A 203 10.03 12.16 6.62
N ASP A 204 8.79 11.71 6.78
CA ASP A 204 7.57 12.53 6.71
C ASP A 204 7.26 13.23 8.06
N GLU A 205 8.21 13.27 9.01
CA GLU A 205 8.07 13.86 10.35
C GLU A 205 6.91 13.31 11.18
N MET A 206 6.43 12.11 10.86
CA MET A 206 5.36 11.44 11.60
C MET A 206 5.84 10.93 12.97
N LYS A 207 4.93 10.92 13.93
CA LYS A 207 5.10 10.31 15.25
C LYS A 207 4.75 8.82 15.20
N ILE A 208 5.54 8.02 15.90
CA ILE A 208 5.37 6.57 15.97
C ILE A 208 5.42 6.14 17.41
N PHE A 209 4.36 5.49 17.90
CA PHE A 209 4.32 4.96 19.24
C PHE A 209 3.92 3.49 19.25
N ILE A 210 4.49 2.74 20.19
CA ILE A 210 4.07 1.40 20.56
C ILE A 210 3.53 1.40 21.98
N LEU A 211 2.42 0.70 22.19
CA LEU A 211 1.79 0.52 23.48
C LEU A 211 2.15 -0.84 24.04
N TYR A 212 2.62 -0.88 25.27
CA TYR A 212 2.86 -2.11 26.03
C TYR A 212 1.82 -2.27 27.13
N LYS A 213 1.27 -3.47 27.26
CA LYS A 213 0.52 -3.92 28.44
C LYS A 213 1.38 -4.93 29.19
N ASN A 214 1.74 -4.65 30.44
CA ASN A 214 2.60 -5.55 31.24
C ASN A 214 3.86 -5.99 30.49
N LYS A 215 4.55 -5.08 29.80
CA LYS A 215 5.76 -5.30 28.98
C LYS A 215 5.52 -6.12 27.69
N VAL A 216 4.28 -6.41 27.33
CA VAL A 216 3.94 -7.08 26.05
C VAL A 216 3.35 -6.05 25.10
N ALA A 217 3.88 -5.98 23.87
CA ALA A 217 3.35 -5.08 22.84
C ALA A 217 1.90 -5.42 22.53
N SER A 218 1.01 -4.42 22.59
CA SER A 218 -0.43 -4.59 22.47
C SER A 218 -1.08 -3.70 21.41
N ALA A 219 -0.41 -2.61 21.01
CA ALA A 219 -0.84 -1.75 19.90
C ALA A 219 0.34 -0.94 19.37
N TYR A 220 0.19 -0.38 18.16
CA TYR A 220 1.04 0.70 17.67
C TYR A 220 0.23 1.70 16.86
N ILE A 221 0.79 2.92 16.73
CA ILE A 221 0.19 4.02 15.98
C ILE A 221 1.26 4.82 15.24
N ILE A 222 0.94 5.23 14.02
CA ILE A 222 1.74 6.13 13.18
C ILE A 222 0.84 7.29 12.77
N PHE A 223 1.21 8.53 13.11
CA PHE A 223 0.40 9.71 12.81
C PHE A 223 1.22 10.95 12.52
N GLY A 224 0.69 11.82 11.69
CA GLY A 224 1.21 13.15 11.38
C GLY A 224 0.41 14.26 12.05
N LEU A 225 1.04 15.40 12.23
CA LEU A 225 0.50 16.60 12.85
C LEU A 225 0.48 17.72 11.80
N TYR A 226 -0.72 18.16 11.38
CA TYR A 226 -0.88 19.10 10.26
C TYR A 226 -1.89 20.21 10.64
N GLU A 227 -1.43 21.46 10.76
CA GLU A 227 -2.28 22.60 11.15
C GLU A 227 -3.10 22.30 12.42
N GLU A 228 -4.44 22.15 12.32
CA GLU A 228 -5.32 21.78 13.42
C GLU A 228 -5.76 20.29 13.38
N ASN A 229 -5.16 19.48 12.51
CA ASN A 229 -5.56 18.10 12.23
C ASN A 229 -4.48 17.10 12.65
N ILE A 230 -4.90 15.96 13.18
CA ILE A 230 -4.06 14.78 13.37
C ILE A 230 -4.47 13.74 12.34
N GLU A 231 -3.55 13.31 11.52
CA GLU A 231 -3.79 12.24 10.53
C GLU A 231 -3.13 10.95 11.00
N ILE A 232 -3.93 9.99 11.42
CA ILE A 232 -3.46 8.66 11.82
C ILE A 232 -3.39 7.81 10.56
N ARG A 233 -2.16 7.58 10.09
CA ARG A 233 -1.86 6.76 8.91
C ARG A 233 -2.11 5.28 9.15
N GLU A 234 -1.78 4.79 10.35
CA GLU A 234 -1.97 3.40 10.74
C GLU A 234 -2.10 3.30 12.27
N CYS A 235 -3.10 2.57 12.73
CA CYS A 235 -3.28 2.22 14.12
C CYS A 235 -3.79 0.78 14.18
N LEU A 236 -3.04 -0.11 14.84
CA LEU A 236 -3.41 -1.50 15.05
C LEU A 236 -3.26 -1.88 16.51
N ALA A 237 -4.22 -2.64 17.02
CA ALA A 237 -4.22 -3.09 18.41
C ALA A 237 -4.79 -4.52 18.52
N LEU A 238 -4.37 -5.25 19.55
CA LEU A 238 -4.78 -6.65 19.77
C LEU A 238 -6.24 -6.79 20.23
N ASN A 239 -6.84 -5.71 20.78
CA ASN A 239 -8.21 -5.70 21.27
C ASN A 239 -8.72 -4.26 21.42
N SER A 240 -10.03 -4.10 21.67
CA SER A 240 -10.70 -2.79 21.82
C SER A 240 -10.14 -1.94 22.95
N ILE A 241 -9.71 -2.55 24.06
CA ILE A 241 -9.11 -1.84 25.19
C ILE A 241 -7.77 -1.22 24.77
N SER A 242 -6.91 -2.00 24.11
CA SER A 242 -5.63 -1.51 23.59
C SER A 242 -5.81 -0.45 22.50
N TYR A 243 -6.90 -0.53 21.69
CA TYR A 243 -7.27 0.54 20.77
C TYR A 243 -7.61 1.84 21.50
N LYS A 244 -8.46 1.77 22.54
CA LYS A 244 -8.80 2.95 23.33
C LYS A 244 -7.57 3.56 23.99
N GLU A 245 -6.72 2.74 24.61
CA GLU A 245 -5.49 3.21 25.25
C GLU A 245 -4.51 3.87 24.27
N ILE A 246 -4.25 3.28 23.11
CA ILE A 246 -3.34 3.89 22.14
C ILE A 246 -3.91 5.19 21.56
N LEU A 247 -5.22 5.27 21.34
CA LEU A 247 -5.89 6.49 20.89
C LEU A 247 -5.98 7.56 21.99
N ALA A 248 -6.00 7.18 23.25
CA ALA A 248 -5.92 8.15 24.38
C ALA A 248 -4.64 8.98 24.37
N LEU A 249 -3.54 8.46 23.76
CA LEU A 249 -2.32 9.24 23.52
C LEU A 249 -2.62 10.49 22.67
N ILE A 250 -3.49 10.37 21.67
CA ILE A 250 -3.86 11.45 20.74
C ILE A 250 -4.58 12.57 21.49
N TYR A 251 -5.41 12.25 22.48
CA TYR A 251 -6.08 13.25 23.31
C TYR A 251 -5.11 14.18 24.07
N GLY A 252 -3.87 13.74 24.31
CA GLY A 252 -2.81 14.58 24.88
C GLY A 252 -2.44 15.79 24.03
N TYR A 253 -2.83 15.82 22.75
CA TYR A 253 -2.57 16.92 21.81
C TYR A 253 -3.74 17.91 21.68
N ARG A 254 -4.84 17.77 22.43
CA ARG A 254 -6.08 18.56 22.32
C ARG A 254 -5.93 20.08 22.45
N ASP A 255 -4.89 20.54 23.13
CA ASP A 255 -4.66 21.98 23.31
C ASP A 255 -4.21 22.66 22.00
N TYR A 256 -3.73 21.88 21.02
CA TYR A 256 -3.19 22.37 19.74
C TYR A 256 -3.96 21.84 18.52
N TYR A 257 -4.62 20.68 18.63
CA TYR A 257 -5.30 19.99 17.52
C TYR A 257 -6.76 19.72 17.86
N LYS A 258 -7.62 19.85 16.86
CA LYS A 258 -9.09 19.75 17.05
C LYS A 258 -9.68 18.53 16.36
N ASN A 259 -9.15 18.17 15.19
CA ASN A 259 -9.71 17.13 14.35
C ASN A 259 -8.76 15.93 14.24
N VAL A 260 -9.35 14.75 14.17
CA VAL A 260 -8.62 13.50 13.96
C VAL A 260 -9.19 12.80 12.75
N SER A 261 -8.32 12.35 11.83
CA SER A 261 -8.65 11.45 10.73
C SER A 261 -7.87 10.16 10.92
N LEU A 262 -8.57 9.05 11.14
CA LEU A 262 -7.97 7.73 11.37
C LEU A 262 -8.19 6.84 10.14
N ALA A 263 -7.11 6.50 9.43
CA ALA A 263 -7.15 5.53 8.34
C ALA A 263 -7.11 4.10 8.90
N SER A 264 -7.97 3.23 8.38
CA SER A 264 -8.07 1.84 8.82
C SER A 264 -8.39 0.90 7.65
N PRO A 265 -8.00 -0.38 7.72
CA PRO A 265 -8.44 -1.37 6.76
C PRO A 265 -9.97 -1.48 6.72
N ASN A 266 -10.50 -1.91 5.57
CA ASN A 266 -11.94 -2.13 5.40
C ASN A 266 -12.51 -3.11 6.45
N ASN A 267 -13.72 -2.85 6.92
CA ASN A 267 -14.45 -3.63 7.93
C ASN A 267 -13.76 -3.65 9.32
N SER A 268 -13.09 -2.58 9.71
CA SER A 268 -12.49 -2.44 11.03
C SER A 268 -13.49 -2.11 12.12
N ASN A 269 -14.64 -1.51 11.77
CA ASN A 269 -15.76 -1.16 12.67
C ASN A 269 -15.31 -0.37 13.91
N LEU A 270 -14.34 0.53 13.75
CA LEU A 270 -13.77 1.30 14.86
C LEU A 270 -14.75 2.32 15.46
N GLU A 271 -15.82 2.66 14.74
CA GLU A 271 -16.92 3.50 15.26
C GLU A 271 -17.53 2.96 16.55
N PHE A 272 -17.51 1.64 16.77
CA PHE A 272 -18.03 1.04 17.99
C PHE A 272 -17.13 1.20 19.23
N LEU A 273 -15.94 1.76 19.07
CA LEU A 273 -15.11 2.15 20.20
C LEU A 273 -15.63 3.40 20.92
N PHE A 274 -16.37 4.25 20.22
CA PHE A 274 -16.85 5.56 20.67
C PHE A 274 -18.20 5.44 21.38
N GLU A 275 -18.43 6.32 22.37
CA GLU A 275 -19.70 6.36 23.09
C GLU A 275 -20.84 6.86 22.21
N ASN A 276 -20.58 7.87 21.37
CA ASN A 276 -21.54 8.41 20.43
C ASN A 276 -21.06 8.25 18.99
N GLN A 277 -21.52 7.21 18.30
CA GLN A 277 -21.16 6.95 16.88
C GLN A 277 -21.67 8.03 15.92
N LEU A 278 -22.66 8.85 16.32
CA LEU A 278 -23.19 9.92 15.45
C LEU A 278 -22.16 11.05 15.26
N ASN A 279 -21.19 11.17 16.15
CA ASN A 279 -20.11 12.15 16.05
C ASN A 279 -18.93 11.66 15.20
N ILE A 280 -19.01 10.43 14.67
CA ILE A 280 -17.94 9.81 13.88
C ILE A 280 -18.38 9.75 12.43
N GLU A 281 -17.72 10.53 11.58
CA GLU A 281 -17.93 10.44 10.14
C GLU A 281 -17.10 9.28 9.57
N LYS A 282 -17.75 8.23 9.11
CA LYS A 282 -17.09 7.09 8.43
C LYS A 282 -17.15 7.26 6.93
N ILE A 283 -15.98 7.36 6.28
CA ILE A 283 -15.85 7.46 4.82
C ILE A 283 -15.15 6.21 4.31
N VAL A 284 -15.78 5.49 3.38
CA VAL A 284 -15.19 4.33 2.69
C VAL A 284 -14.76 4.73 1.30
N LYS A 285 -13.47 4.59 0.99
CA LYS A 285 -12.92 4.90 -0.35
C LYS A 285 -12.33 3.66 -0.99
N PRO A 286 -12.55 3.43 -2.31
CA PRO A 286 -11.76 2.47 -3.07
C PRO A 286 -10.27 2.79 -2.95
N PHE A 287 -9.44 1.77 -2.73
CA PHE A 287 -8.01 2.00 -2.42
C PHE A 287 -7.11 1.41 -3.49
N MET A 288 -6.97 0.09 -3.55
CA MET A 288 -6.03 -0.56 -4.47
C MET A 288 -6.76 -1.30 -5.57
N MET A 289 -6.18 -1.28 -6.78
CA MET A 289 -6.60 -2.10 -7.90
C MET A 289 -5.64 -3.29 -8.07
N LEU A 290 -6.21 -4.43 -8.46
CA LEU A 290 -5.50 -5.66 -8.72
C LEU A 290 -5.79 -6.15 -10.15
N ARG A 291 -4.81 -6.77 -10.78
CA ARG A 291 -4.92 -7.46 -12.07
C ARG A 291 -4.52 -8.92 -11.89
N ILE A 292 -5.46 -9.83 -12.05
CA ILE A 292 -5.20 -11.28 -12.04
C ILE A 292 -4.44 -11.64 -13.32
N LEU A 293 -3.32 -12.34 -13.17
CA LEU A 293 -2.49 -12.84 -14.27
C LEU A 293 -2.68 -14.34 -14.49
N ASP A 294 -2.97 -15.08 -13.41
CA ASP A 294 -3.24 -16.51 -13.44
C ASP A 294 -4.51 -16.84 -12.65
N PRO A 295 -5.67 -16.99 -13.33
CA PRO A 295 -6.92 -17.35 -12.69
C PRO A 295 -6.88 -18.71 -11.96
N LEU A 296 -6.17 -19.70 -12.49
CA LEU A 296 -6.08 -21.03 -11.88
C LEU A 296 -5.36 -20.96 -10.52
N ALA A 297 -4.26 -20.19 -10.45
CA ALA A 297 -3.55 -19.99 -9.19
C ALA A 297 -4.44 -19.31 -8.14
N ILE A 298 -5.30 -18.37 -8.55
CA ILE A 298 -6.27 -17.73 -7.64
C ILE A 298 -7.33 -18.73 -7.19
N PHE A 299 -7.97 -19.45 -8.11
CA PHE A 299 -9.03 -20.42 -7.76
C PHE A 299 -8.54 -21.54 -6.86
N LYS A 300 -7.33 -22.05 -7.09
CA LYS A 300 -6.70 -23.06 -6.23
C LYS A 300 -6.58 -22.57 -4.78
N ASN A 301 -6.24 -21.31 -4.58
CA ASN A 301 -6.07 -20.72 -3.25
C ASN A 301 -7.41 -20.32 -2.59
N LEU A 302 -8.49 -20.16 -3.36
CA LEU A 302 -9.83 -19.90 -2.81
C LEU A 302 -10.41 -21.09 -2.05
N LYS A 303 -9.86 -22.32 -2.25
CA LYS A 303 -10.35 -23.57 -1.60
C LYS A 303 -11.88 -23.70 -1.69
N LEU A 304 -12.42 -23.52 -2.90
CA LEU A 304 -13.85 -23.66 -3.19
C LEU A 304 -14.25 -25.14 -3.14
N GLU A 305 -14.24 -25.73 -1.94
CA GLU A 305 -14.63 -27.11 -1.75
C GLU A 305 -16.12 -27.28 -2.02
N ASN A 306 -16.48 -28.35 -2.77
CA ASN A 306 -17.86 -28.74 -3.06
C ASN A 306 -18.74 -27.72 -3.79
N SER A 307 -18.18 -26.79 -4.51
CA SER A 307 -18.94 -25.83 -5.32
C SER A 307 -18.89 -26.22 -6.81
N ASN A 308 -20.06 -26.47 -7.42
CA ASN A 308 -20.19 -26.63 -8.89
C ASN A 308 -20.25 -25.28 -9.59
N ILE A 309 -19.28 -24.41 -9.33
CA ILE A 309 -19.22 -23.08 -9.93
C ILE A 309 -18.46 -23.17 -11.25
N LYS A 310 -19.07 -22.67 -12.32
CA LYS A 310 -18.43 -22.50 -13.62
C LYS A 310 -18.28 -21.04 -13.92
N ILE A 311 -17.05 -20.59 -14.16
CA ILE A 311 -16.72 -19.18 -14.44
C ILE A 311 -16.11 -19.10 -15.83
N TYR A 312 -16.75 -18.36 -16.73
CA TYR A 312 -16.16 -18.01 -18.02
C TYR A 312 -15.41 -16.68 -17.90
N ILE A 313 -14.12 -16.69 -18.23
CA ILE A 313 -13.27 -15.50 -18.26
C ILE A 313 -13.00 -15.12 -19.71
N GLU A 314 -13.17 -13.85 -20.05
CA GLU A 314 -12.69 -13.25 -21.29
C GLU A 314 -11.57 -12.28 -20.96
N ASP A 315 -10.34 -12.55 -21.42
CA ASP A 315 -9.17 -11.70 -21.21
C ASP A 315 -8.63 -11.19 -22.53
N LYS A 316 -8.83 -9.90 -22.79
CA LYS A 316 -8.43 -9.26 -24.06
C LYS A 316 -6.92 -9.00 -24.18
N ILE A 317 -6.20 -8.99 -23.04
CA ILE A 317 -4.76 -8.73 -22.97
C ILE A 317 -3.99 -10.05 -22.86
N LEU A 318 -4.29 -10.87 -21.87
CA LEU A 318 -3.68 -12.18 -21.64
C LEU A 318 -4.64 -13.25 -22.20
N LYS A 319 -4.64 -13.42 -23.51
CA LYS A 319 -5.63 -14.26 -24.21
C LYS A 319 -5.69 -15.71 -23.75
N GLU A 320 -4.56 -16.22 -23.25
CA GLU A 320 -4.46 -17.56 -22.66
C GLU A 320 -5.27 -17.73 -21.36
N ASN A 321 -5.74 -16.65 -20.75
CA ASN A 321 -6.68 -16.69 -19.62
C ASN A 321 -8.13 -16.84 -20.07
N THR A 322 -8.41 -16.68 -21.36
CA THR A 322 -9.79 -16.81 -21.87
C THR A 322 -10.21 -18.27 -21.88
N GLY A 323 -11.30 -18.58 -21.20
CA GLY A 323 -11.83 -19.94 -21.13
C GLY A 323 -12.84 -20.17 -20.04
N LEU A 324 -13.33 -21.40 -19.95
CA LEU A 324 -14.24 -21.87 -18.91
C LEU A 324 -13.41 -22.54 -17.80
N TYR A 325 -13.63 -22.12 -16.59
CA TYR A 325 -13.02 -22.63 -15.36
C TYR A 325 -14.09 -23.30 -14.50
N SER A 326 -13.80 -24.49 -13.98
CA SER A 326 -14.73 -25.29 -13.17
C SER A 326 -13.99 -26.05 -12.07
#